data_5fa1de76f2681993aec43cd3d37dd098
#
_entry.id   5fa1de76f2681993aec43cd3d37dd098
#
_cell.length_a   1.000
_cell.length_b   1.000
_cell.length_c   1.000
_cell.angle_alpha   90.00
_cell.angle_beta   90.00
_cell.angle_gamma   90.00
#
_symmetry.space_group_name_H-M   'P 1'
#
loop_
_entity.id
_entity.type
_entity.pdbx_description
1 polymer ?
#
loop_
_entity_poly.entity_id
_entity_poly.type
_entity_poly.pdbx_seq_one_letter_code
_entity_poly.pdbx_strand_id
1 'polypeptide(L)' 'MANVNIKFNNKDYLLSCDDGQEENLVELANHLNSKYTKLNQNLGNIGENKLLLITAIKMVDDYFDYQIYV' A
#
# COMPACT_ATOMS: atom_id res chain seq x y z
N MET A 1 -15.15 -0.53 16.71
CA MET A 1 -14.44 -0.38 15.43
C MET A 1 -14.53 1.07 14.96
N ALA A 2 -13.44 1.55 14.42
CA ALA A 2 -13.36 2.91 13.90
C ALA A 2 -13.31 2.89 12.39
N ASN A 3 -13.84 3.94 11.75
CA ASN A 3 -13.77 4.11 10.31
C ASN A 3 -12.74 5.18 10.00
N VAL A 4 -11.97 4.96 8.93
CA VAL A 4 -10.97 5.91 8.48
C VAL A 4 -11.01 6.01 6.97
N ASN A 5 -10.90 7.23 6.46
CA ASN A 5 -10.86 7.46 5.03
C ASN A 5 -9.41 7.40 4.56
N ILE A 6 -9.13 6.49 3.62
CA ILE A 6 -7.80 6.30 3.05
C ILE A 6 -7.83 6.79 1.61
N LYS A 7 -6.87 7.63 1.28
CA LYS A 7 -6.70 8.08 -0.10
C LYS A 7 -5.60 7.25 -0.76
N PHE A 8 -5.96 6.56 -1.83
CA PHE A 8 -5.01 5.74 -2.58
C PHE A 8 -5.22 5.97 -4.06
N ASN A 9 -4.15 6.31 -4.76
CA ASN A 9 -4.17 6.55 -6.21
C ASN A 9 -5.26 7.56 -6.60
N ASN A 10 -5.39 8.64 -5.81
CA ASN A 10 -6.36 9.73 -6.01
C ASN A 10 -7.81 9.30 -5.83
N LYS A 11 -8.07 8.16 -5.23
CA LYS A 11 -9.40 7.68 -4.89
C LYS A 11 -9.54 7.54 -3.39
N ASP A 12 -10.75 7.78 -2.88
CA ASP A 12 -11.03 7.68 -1.46
C ASP A 12 -11.70 6.36 -1.13
N TYR A 13 -11.21 5.72 -0.06
CA TYR A 13 -11.76 4.45 0.41
C TYR A 13 -12.04 4.56 1.90
N LEU A 14 -13.25 4.18 2.31
CA LEU A 14 -13.59 4.12 3.72
C LEU A 14 -13.28 2.72 4.23
N LEU A 15 -12.36 2.64 5.17
CA LEU A 15 -11.94 1.37 5.75
C LEU A 15 -12.26 1.35 7.23
N SER A 16 -12.37 0.15 7.78
CA SER A 16 -12.60 -0.04 9.21
C SER A 16 -11.37 -0.66 9.86
N CYS A 17 -11.11 -0.27 11.09
CA CYS A 17 -10.02 -0.82 11.87
C CYS A 17 -10.41 -0.87 13.34
N ASP A 18 -9.59 -1.51 14.16
CA ASP A 18 -9.79 -1.50 15.60
C ASP A 18 -9.59 -0.09 16.14
N ASP A 19 -10.29 0.23 17.22
CA ASP A 19 -10.17 1.54 17.86
C ASP A 19 -8.70 1.78 18.25
N GLY A 20 -8.22 2.96 17.94
CA GLY A 20 -6.85 3.34 18.24
C GLY A 20 -5.85 3.00 17.14
N GLN A 21 -6.26 2.30 16.07
CA GLN A 21 -5.37 1.91 14.97
C GLN A 21 -5.48 2.82 13.76
N GLU A 22 -6.25 3.91 13.85
CA GLU A 22 -6.52 4.78 12.70
C GLU A 22 -5.24 5.40 12.14
N GLU A 23 -4.38 5.94 13.03
CA GLU A 23 -3.13 6.55 12.56
C GLU A 23 -2.18 5.54 11.96
N ASN A 24 -2.13 4.35 12.55
CA ASN A 24 -1.29 3.27 12.03
C ASN A 24 -1.74 2.87 10.63
N LEU A 25 -3.05 2.75 10.41
CA LEU A 25 -3.59 2.40 9.10
C LEU A 25 -3.25 3.47 8.05
N VAL A 26 -3.35 4.74 8.43
CA VAL A 26 -2.99 5.85 7.52
C VAL A 26 -1.51 5.78 7.15
N GLU A 27 -0.64 5.51 8.10
CA GLU A 27 0.80 5.38 7.83
C GLU A 27 1.09 4.22 6.88
N LEU A 28 0.44 3.08 7.10
CA LEU A 28 0.61 1.92 6.23
C LEU A 28 0.11 2.23 4.82
N ALA A 29 -1.01 2.92 4.69
CA ALA A 29 -1.55 3.32 3.40
C ALA A 29 -0.62 4.28 2.68
N ASN A 30 0.00 5.22 3.40
CA ASN A 30 0.96 6.15 2.83
C ASN A 30 2.19 5.41 2.31
N HIS A 31 2.64 4.40 3.03
CA HIS A 31 3.76 3.57 2.60
C HIS A 31 3.41 2.82 1.29
N LEU A 32 2.22 2.26 1.24
CA LEU A 32 1.73 1.60 0.02
C LEU A 32 1.65 2.56 -1.15
N ASN A 33 1.12 3.76 -0.93
CA ASN A 33 1.03 4.79 -1.97
C ASN A 33 2.42 5.14 -2.53
N SER A 34 3.41 5.26 -1.66
CA SER A 34 4.78 5.56 -2.05
C SER A 34 5.34 4.47 -2.97
N LYS A 35 5.18 3.22 -2.58
CA LYS A 35 5.65 2.08 -3.38
C LYS A 35 4.93 2.02 -4.72
N TYR A 36 3.62 2.19 -4.70
CA TYR A 36 2.80 2.17 -5.91
C TYR A 36 3.23 3.26 -6.90
N THR A 37 3.45 4.47 -6.39
CA THR A 37 3.86 5.60 -7.23
C THR A 37 5.21 5.35 -7.89
N LYS A 38 6.16 4.81 -7.14
CA LYS A 38 7.49 4.49 -7.69
C LYS A 38 7.42 3.45 -8.80
N LEU A 39 6.64 2.40 -8.59
CA LEU A 39 6.48 1.35 -9.59
C LEU A 39 5.75 1.86 -10.82
N ASN A 40 4.76 2.72 -10.64
CA ASN A 40 4.05 3.33 -11.75
C ASN A 40 4.98 4.16 -12.63
N GLN A 41 5.90 4.90 -12.01
CA GLN A 41 6.88 5.70 -12.74
C GLN A 41 7.84 4.82 -13.54
N ASN A 42 8.21 3.67 -13.00
CA ASN A 42 9.19 2.78 -13.62
C ASN A 42 8.59 1.89 -14.70
N LEU A 43 7.37 1.41 -14.50
CA LEU A 43 6.74 0.42 -15.37
C LEU A 43 5.79 1.03 -16.41
N GLY A 44 5.41 2.28 -16.20
CA GLY A 44 4.48 2.95 -17.09
C GLY A 44 3.05 2.50 -16.91
N ASN A 45 2.23 2.72 -17.93
CA ASN A 45 0.80 2.50 -17.83
C ASN A 45 0.44 1.05 -18.16
N ILE A 46 0.42 0.19 -17.16
CA ILE A 46 0.07 -1.22 -17.30
C ILE A 46 -1.30 -1.57 -16.74
N GLY A 47 -2.04 -0.56 -16.25
CA GLY A 47 -3.34 -0.75 -15.65
C GLY A 47 -3.26 -0.84 -14.11
N GLU A 48 -4.29 -0.30 -13.45
CA GLU A 48 -4.29 -0.18 -11.99
C GLU A 48 -4.23 -1.53 -11.28
N ASN A 49 -5.05 -2.49 -11.72
CA ASN A 49 -5.10 -3.79 -11.05
C ASN A 49 -3.78 -4.53 -11.15
N LYS A 50 -3.18 -4.55 -12.33
CA LYS A 50 -1.90 -5.22 -12.53
C LYS A 50 -0.79 -4.52 -11.74
N LEU A 51 -0.78 -3.20 -11.75
CA LEU A 51 0.21 -2.44 -11.01
C LEU A 51 0.06 -2.65 -9.51
N LEU A 52 -1.17 -2.71 -9.01
CA LEU A 52 -1.42 -2.97 -7.59
C LEU A 52 -0.95 -4.37 -7.21
N LEU A 53 -1.20 -5.36 -8.06
CA LEU A 53 -0.73 -6.72 -7.81
C LEU A 53 0.81 -6.77 -7.75
N ILE A 54 1.48 -6.12 -8.70
CA ILE A 54 2.94 -6.07 -8.70
C ILE A 54 3.47 -5.36 -7.46
N THR A 55 2.81 -4.28 -7.06
CA THR A 55 3.18 -3.56 -5.83
C THR A 55 3.09 -4.46 -4.61
N ALA A 56 2.00 -5.22 -4.49
CA ALA A 56 1.80 -6.13 -3.38
C ALA A 56 2.86 -7.23 -3.38
N ILE A 57 3.16 -7.80 -4.54
CA ILE A 57 4.18 -8.85 -4.66
C ILE A 57 5.55 -8.29 -4.27
N LYS A 58 5.87 -7.09 -4.72
CA LYS A 58 7.15 -6.45 -4.41
C LYS A 58 7.30 -6.20 -2.92
N MET A 59 6.23 -5.79 -2.25
CA MET A 59 6.26 -5.57 -0.81
C MET A 59 6.47 -6.88 -0.04
N VAL A 60 5.84 -7.95 -0.48
CA VAL A 60 6.04 -9.28 0.12
C VAL A 60 7.48 -9.74 -0.11
N ASP A 61 8.00 -9.53 -1.30
CA ASP A 61 9.37 -9.88 -1.64
C ASP A 61 10.37 -9.13 -0.74
N ASP A 62 10.17 -7.84 -0.54
CA ASP A 62 11.02 -7.04 0.33
C ASP A 62 10.97 -7.56 1.77
N TYR A 63 9.80 -7.96 2.24
CA TYR A 63 9.64 -8.52 3.58
C TYR A 63 10.44 -9.81 3.75
N PHE A 64 10.33 -10.72 2.79
CA PHE A 64 11.06 -11.99 2.86
C PHE A 64 12.56 -11.82 2.69
N ASP A 65 13.00 -10.90 1.85
CA ASP A 65 14.42 -10.57 1.72
C ASP A 65 14.97 -10.08 3.06
N TYR A 66 14.22 -9.21 3.74
CA TYR A 66 14.61 -8.73 5.05
C TYR A 66 14.72 -9.89 6.04
N GLN A 67 13.76 -10.83 6.01
CA GLN A 67 13.76 -12.00 6.88
C GLN A 67 14.97 -12.90 6.62
N ILE A 68 15.38 -13.03 5.36
CA ILE A 68 16.50 -13.90 4.99
C ILE A 68 17.82 -13.35 5.54
N TYR A 69 17.98 -12.05 5.56
CA TYR A 69 19.23 -11.43 5.99
C TYR A 69 19.34 -11.24 7.50
N VAL A 70 18.28 -11.48 8.21
CA VAL A 70 18.28 -11.42 9.66
C VAL A 70 18.63 -12.76 10.26
#